data_4c13f52d1b8a54fc980fdcb3dff4a10e
#
_entry.id   4c13f52d1b8a54fc980fdcb3dff4a10e
#
_cell.length_a   1.000
_cell.length_b   1.000
_cell.length_c   1.000
_cell.angle_alpha   90.00
_cell.angle_beta   90.00
_cell.angle_gamma   90.00
#
_symmetry.space_group_name_H-M   'P 1'
#
loop_
_entity.id
_entity.type
_entity.pdbx_description
1 polymer ?
#
loop_
_entity_poly.entity_id
_entity_poly.type
_entity_poly.pdbx_seq_one_letter_code
_entity_poly.pdbx_strand_id
1 'polypeptide(L)'
;NVQQVLIISVNAATHRIPEWGGESKPPRVFKVLSETSNVMMSRYTADTVHIVETSYAVWARSRTRAGKAVDFEFVEVSFAGVEDPVEREKLNNTVTSLELEDEEIDRLIAAGRLVLRNAPEFRTFVQRNRGSLAAGL
;
A
#
# COMPACT_ATOMS: atom_id res chain seq x y z
N ASN A 1 -19.10 -3.22 -21.07
CA ASN A 1 -19.57 -3.73 -19.77
C ASN A 1 -18.36 -4.11 -18.93
N VAL A 2 -18.11 -3.35 -17.86
CA VAL A 2 -17.08 -3.68 -16.87
C VAL A 2 -17.60 -4.87 -16.06
N GLN A 3 -16.85 -5.96 -16.05
CA GLN A 3 -17.15 -7.18 -15.29
C GLN A 3 -16.23 -7.40 -14.11
N GLN A 4 -15.03 -6.82 -14.15
CA GLN A 4 -14.04 -6.94 -13.10
C GLN A 4 -13.36 -5.59 -12.86
N VAL A 5 -13.08 -5.30 -11.60
CA VAL A 5 -12.35 -4.09 -11.17
C VAL A 5 -11.29 -4.52 -10.17
N LEU A 6 -10.04 -4.16 -10.44
CA LEU A 6 -8.94 -4.24 -9.51
C LEU A 6 -8.50 -2.83 -9.12
N ILE A 7 -8.49 -2.54 -7.83
CA ILE A 7 -7.90 -1.32 -7.30
C ILE A 7 -6.59 -1.68 -6.62
N ILE A 8 -5.53 -1.01 -7.04
CA ILE A 8 -4.21 -1.13 -6.43
C ILE A 8 -3.93 0.20 -5.72
N SER A 9 -3.87 0.15 -4.39
CA SER A 9 -3.46 1.28 -3.56
C SER A 9 -1.99 1.14 -3.23
N VAL A 10 -1.17 2.15 -3.55
CA VAL A 10 0.24 2.17 -3.21
C VAL A 10 0.44 3.12 -2.03
N ASN A 11 0.84 2.57 -0.90
CA ASN A 11 1.09 3.29 0.33
C ASN A 11 2.58 3.24 0.68
N ALA A 12 3.30 4.32 0.41
CA ALA A 12 4.71 4.48 0.73
C ALA A 12 4.95 5.15 2.11
N ALA A 13 3.95 5.15 2.99
CA ALA A 13 4.12 5.67 4.33
C ALA A 13 5.15 4.85 5.11
N THR A 14 6.14 5.53 5.67
CA THR A 14 7.17 4.91 6.50
C THR A 14 6.71 4.86 7.95
N HIS A 15 6.83 3.69 8.57
CA HIS A 15 6.57 3.48 10.00
C HIS A 15 7.90 3.37 10.75
N ARG A 16 8.53 4.50 11.01
CA ARG A 16 9.74 4.53 11.86
C ARG A 16 9.33 4.35 13.31
N ILE A 17 9.94 3.39 13.97
CA ILE A 17 9.83 3.26 15.44
C ILE A 17 10.72 4.36 16.03
N PRO A 18 10.16 5.32 16.80
CA PRO A 18 10.99 6.35 17.42
C PRO A 18 11.99 5.72 18.40
N GLU A 19 13.28 5.95 18.21
CA GLU A 19 14.37 5.38 19.03
C GLU A 19 14.44 5.95 20.46
N TRP A 20 13.57 6.87 20.81
CA TRP A 20 13.61 7.64 22.07
C TRP A 20 13.03 6.91 23.30
N GLY A 21 12.44 5.72 23.12
CA GLY A 21 11.93 4.92 24.25
C GLY A 21 13.00 4.41 25.22
N GLY A 22 14.30 4.52 24.87
CA GLY A 22 15.43 4.14 25.73
C GLY A 22 16.35 5.31 26.13
N GLU A 23 16.10 6.53 25.65
CA GLU A 23 16.93 7.68 25.96
C GLU A 23 16.53 8.32 27.30
N SER A 24 17.53 8.57 28.15
CA SER A 24 17.34 9.25 29.46
C SER A 24 17.04 10.76 29.35
N LYS A 25 17.05 11.33 28.13
CA LYS A 25 16.76 12.75 27.89
C LYS A 25 15.41 12.90 27.19
N PRO A 26 14.56 13.87 27.62
CA PRO A 26 13.30 14.12 26.96
C PRO A 26 13.53 14.56 25.50
N PRO A 27 12.70 14.10 24.56
CA PRO A 27 12.79 14.47 23.16
C PRO A 27 12.54 15.97 22.97
N ARG A 28 13.21 16.58 21.99
CA ARG A 28 12.97 17.99 21.65
C ARG A 28 11.53 18.17 21.13
N VAL A 29 10.89 19.28 21.47
CA VAL A 29 9.49 19.61 21.09
C VAL A 29 9.25 19.44 19.59
N PHE A 30 10.21 19.84 18.75
CA PHE A 30 10.11 19.67 17.30
C PHE A 30 10.03 18.19 16.88
N LYS A 31 10.80 17.30 17.53
CA LYS A 31 10.77 15.86 17.27
C LYS A 31 9.40 15.27 17.65
N VAL A 32 8.84 15.70 18.79
CA VAL A 32 7.49 15.28 19.23
C VAL A 32 6.42 15.73 18.23
N LEU A 33 6.47 16.97 17.76
CA LEU A 33 5.53 17.50 16.79
C LEU A 33 5.60 16.76 15.45
N SER A 34 6.82 16.48 14.98
CA SER A 34 7.03 15.73 13.74
C SER A 34 6.45 14.32 13.83
N GLU A 35 6.75 13.59 14.91
CA GLU A 35 6.22 12.23 15.11
C GLU A 35 4.70 12.21 15.30
N THR A 36 4.14 13.20 16.00
CA THR A 36 2.69 13.34 16.12
C THR A 36 2.04 13.54 14.76
N SER A 37 2.63 14.39 13.90
CA SER A 37 2.14 14.61 12.53
C SER A 37 2.21 13.33 11.70
N ASN A 38 3.29 12.55 11.80
CA ASN A 38 3.45 11.27 11.11
C ASN A 38 2.38 10.27 11.53
N VAL A 39 2.07 10.17 12.83
CA VAL A 39 1.00 9.28 13.35
C VAL A 39 -0.36 9.72 12.83
N MET A 40 -0.64 11.02 12.78
CA MET A 40 -1.90 11.54 12.23
C MET A 40 -2.03 11.22 10.75
N MET A 41 -0.98 11.46 9.96
CA MET A 41 -0.96 11.14 8.52
C MET A 41 -1.18 9.64 8.27
N SER A 42 -0.52 8.77 9.05
CA SER A 42 -0.70 7.32 8.93
C SER A 42 -2.14 6.88 9.21
N ARG A 43 -2.79 7.46 10.21
CA ARG A 43 -4.21 7.19 10.51
C ARG A 43 -5.12 7.65 9.39
N TYR A 44 -4.94 8.88 8.88
CA TYR A 44 -5.71 9.38 7.74
C TYR A 44 -5.57 8.49 6.51
N THR A 45 -4.37 8.00 6.23
CA THR A 45 -4.13 7.09 5.11
C THR A 45 -4.88 5.78 5.30
N ALA A 46 -4.79 5.15 6.48
CA ALA A 46 -5.49 3.91 6.79
C ALA A 46 -7.01 4.06 6.69
N ASP A 47 -7.57 5.12 7.27
CA ASP A 47 -9.01 5.42 7.21
C ASP A 47 -9.47 5.66 5.76
N THR A 48 -8.67 6.37 4.96
CA THR A 48 -8.97 6.62 3.54
C THR A 48 -8.99 5.33 2.73
N VAL A 49 -7.99 4.46 2.92
CA VAL A 49 -7.91 3.15 2.26
C VAL A 49 -9.14 2.32 2.61
N HIS A 50 -9.50 2.25 3.89
CA HIS A 50 -10.67 1.51 4.35
C HIS A 50 -12.00 2.05 3.79
N ILE A 51 -12.16 3.37 3.71
CA ILE A 51 -13.35 4.00 3.13
C ILE A 51 -13.43 3.67 1.63
N VAL A 52 -12.33 3.75 0.90
CA VAL A 52 -12.27 3.42 -0.52
C VAL A 52 -12.65 1.97 -0.75
N GLU A 53 -12.00 1.03 -0.05
CA GLU A 53 -12.30 -0.40 -0.13
C GLU A 53 -13.77 -0.71 0.14
N THR A 54 -14.29 -0.18 1.26
CA THR A 54 -15.69 -0.40 1.65
C THR A 54 -16.67 0.19 0.64
N SER A 55 -16.40 1.40 0.15
CA SER A 55 -17.27 2.08 -0.82
C SER A 55 -17.35 1.30 -2.14
N TYR A 56 -16.22 0.81 -2.64
CA TYR A 56 -16.19 -0.02 -3.86
C TYR A 56 -16.83 -1.39 -3.66
N ALA A 57 -16.65 -2.02 -2.50
CA ALA A 57 -17.33 -3.28 -2.18
C ALA A 57 -18.86 -3.10 -2.16
N VAL A 58 -19.37 -2.01 -1.58
CA VAL A 58 -20.80 -1.66 -1.59
C VAL A 58 -21.29 -1.41 -3.02
N TRP A 59 -20.53 -0.67 -3.81
CA TRP A 59 -20.84 -0.40 -5.20
C TRP A 59 -20.92 -1.71 -6.02
N ALA A 60 -19.95 -2.60 -5.91
CA ALA A 60 -19.92 -3.89 -6.61
C ALA A 60 -21.15 -4.75 -6.26
N ARG A 61 -21.50 -4.81 -4.96
CA ARG A 61 -22.72 -5.50 -4.49
C ARG A 61 -24.01 -4.91 -5.08
N SER A 62 -24.08 -3.58 -5.18
CA SER A 62 -25.25 -2.91 -5.78
C SER A 62 -25.42 -3.25 -7.27
N ARG A 63 -24.29 -3.34 -8.00
CA ARG A 63 -24.29 -3.75 -9.41
C ARG A 63 -24.73 -5.18 -9.59
N THR A 64 -24.29 -6.08 -8.73
CA THR A 64 -24.69 -7.49 -8.74
C THR A 64 -26.21 -7.63 -8.51
N ARG A 65 -26.77 -6.89 -7.57
CA ARG A 65 -28.23 -6.86 -7.33
C ARG A 65 -29.03 -6.33 -8.54
N ALA A 66 -28.44 -5.45 -9.34
CA ALA A 66 -29.03 -4.94 -10.58
C ALA A 66 -28.84 -5.89 -11.79
N GLY A 67 -28.44 -7.14 -11.57
CA GLY A 67 -28.21 -8.14 -12.63
C GLY A 67 -26.94 -7.91 -13.46
N LYS A 68 -26.03 -7.06 -12.98
CA LYS A 68 -24.73 -6.76 -13.61
C LYS A 68 -23.64 -7.11 -12.64
N ALA A 69 -23.33 -8.40 -12.47
CA ALA A 69 -22.25 -8.85 -11.58
C ALA A 69 -20.94 -8.16 -11.95
N VAL A 70 -20.27 -7.60 -10.94
CA VAL A 70 -18.94 -7.02 -11.04
C VAL A 70 -18.09 -7.62 -9.94
N ASP A 71 -17.04 -8.33 -10.33
CA ASP A 71 -16.02 -8.80 -9.40
C ASP A 71 -15.13 -7.62 -8.99
N PHE A 72 -14.92 -7.50 -7.69
CA PHE A 72 -14.11 -6.42 -7.12
C PHE A 72 -12.98 -7.02 -6.29
N GLU A 73 -11.77 -6.61 -6.62
CA GLU A 73 -10.55 -6.95 -5.87
C GLU A 73 -9.85 -5.65 -5.43
N PHE A 74 -9.31 -5.64 -4.22
CA PHE A 74 -8.54 -4.54 -3.68
C PHE A 74 -7.19 -5.04 -3.18
N VAL A 75 -6.12 -4.36 -3.57
CA VAL A 75 -4.75 -4.69 -3.16
C VAL A 75 -4.10 -3.44 -2.58
N GLU A 76 -3.57 -3.55 -1.37
CA GLU A 76 -2.68 -2.54 -0.81
C GLU A 76 -1.22 -2.99 -0.98
N VAL A 77 -0.43 -2.15 -1.66
CA VAL A 77 1.02 -2.30 -1.78
C VAL A 77 1.66 -1.35 -0.79
N SER A 78 2.17 -1.88 0.30
CA SER A 78 2.84 -1.11 1.37
C SER A 78 4.09 -1.83 1.87
N PHE A 79 4.95 -1.14 2.60
CA PHE A 79 6.13 -1.75 3.22
C PHE A 79 5.77 -2.83 4.24
N ALA A 80 4.57 -2.78 4.82
CA ALA A 80 4.07 -3.83 5.71
C ALA A 80 3.91 -5.19 5.01
N GLY A 81 3.71 -5.20 3.69
CA GLY A 81 3.63 -6.42 2.87
C GLY A 81 4.99 -7.06 2.55
N VAL A 82 6.11 -6.45 2.95
CA VAL A 82 7.45 -7.03 2.78
C VAL A 82 7.69 -8.04 3.89
N GLU A 83 7.88 -9.31 3.54
CA GLU A 83 8.02 -10.42 4.51
C GLU A 83 9.34 -10.34 5.28
N ASP A 84 10.46 -10.02 4.61
CA ASP A 84 11.76 -9.88 5.25
C ASP A 84 11.79 -8.67 6.17
N PRO A 85 11.95 -8.86 7.50
CA PRO A 85 11.93 -7.77 8.46
C PRO A 85 13.13 -6.81 8.28
N VAL A 86 14.27 -7.31 7.85
CA VAL A 86 15.48 -6.49 7.63
C VAL A 86 15.27 -5.56 6.42
N GLU A 87 14.74 -6.10 5.34
CA GLU A 87 14.45 -5.31 4.15
C GLU A 87 13.30 -4.32 4.40
N ARG A 88 12.27 -4.74 5.13
CA ARG A 88 11.17 -3.85 5.54
C ARG A 88 11.66 -2.70 6.40
N GLU A 89 12.60 -2.94 7.32
CA GLU A 89 13.20 -1.88 8.14
C GLU A 89 14.00 -0.89 7.28
N LYS A 90 14.80 -1.37 6.33
CA LYS A 90 15.54 -0.50 5.39
C LYS A 90 14.58 0.38 4.60
N LEU A 91 13.50 -0.18 4.07
CA LEU A 91 12.48 0.57 3.32
C LEU A 91 11.79 1.62 4.19
N ASN A 92 11.45 1.28 5.44
CA ASN A 92 10.89 2.24 6.40
C ASN A 92 11.86 3.36 6.79
N ASN A 93 13.16 3.15 6.63
CA ASN A 93 14.20 4.14 6.89
C ASN A 93 14.57 4.99 5.66
N THR A 94 14.02 4.68 4.49
CA THR A 94 14.23 5.50 3.29
C THR A 94 13.73 6.93 3.53
N VAL A 95 14.55 7.89 3.19
CA VAL A 95 14.25 9.32 3.39
C VAL A 95 13.20 9.76 2.38
N THR A 96 12.21 10.53 2.82
CA THR A 96 11.30 11.22 1.90
C THR A 96 12.06 12.38 1.25
N SER A 97 12.59 12.17 0.06
CA SER A 97 13.37 13.14 -0.71
C SER A 97 12.92 13.14 -2.17
N LEU A 98 13.12 14.26 -2.84
CA LEU A 98 12.97 14.37 -4.29
C LEU A 98 14.18 13.82 -5.06
N GLU A 99 15.29 13.62 -4.36
CA GLU A 99 16.52 13.04 -4.87
C GLU A 99 16.83 11.79 -4.06
N LEU A 100 16.69 10.62 -4.68
CA LEU A 100 17.08 9.32 -4.14
C LEU A 100 18.20 8.75 -4.99
N GLU A 101 19.08 8.00 -4.37
CA GLU A 101 20.12 7.25 -5.07
C GLU A 101 19.48 6.13 -5.92
N ASP A 102 20.09 5.79 -7.06
CA ASP A 102 19.57 4.79 -8.00
C ASP A 102 19.30 3.44 -7.31
N GLU A 103 20.17 3.04 -6.37
CA GLU A 103 20.01 1.80 -5.60
C GLU A 103 18.76 1.83 -4.69
N GLU A 104 18.42 2.99 -4.13
CA GLU A 104 17.22 3.15 -3.30
C GLU A 104 15.97 3.09 -4.16
N ILE A 105 15.98 3.70 -5.34
CA ILE A 105 14.91 3.65 -6.32
C ILE A 105 14.66 2.20 -6.76
N ASP A 106 15.72 1.49 -7.15
CA ASP A 106 15.61 0.09 -7.59
C ASP A 106 15.08 -0.81 -6.48
N ARG A 107 15.48 -0.59 -5.24
CA ARG A 107 14.98 -1.30 -4.05
C ARG A 107 13.49 -1.07 -3.85
N LEU A 108 13.03 0.18 -3.93
CA LEU A 108 11.61 0.53 -3.80
C LEU A 108 10.77 -0.12 -4.92
N ILE A 109 11.26 -0.09 -6.15
CA ILE A 109 10.61 -0.73 -7.31
C ILE A 109 10.53 -2.26 -7.10
N ALA A 110 11.62 -2.89 -6.67
CA ALA A 110 11.67 -4.32 -6.42
C ALA A 110 10.70 -4.74 -5.31
N ALA A 111 10.67 -4.00 -4.21
CA ALA A 111 9.75 -4.22 -3.09
C ALA A 111 8.29 -4.10 -3.52
N GLY A 112 7.92 -3.03 -4.22
CA GLY A 112 6.56 -2.84 -4.72
C GLY A 112 6.11 -3.95 -5.67
N ARG A 113 6.99 -4.37 -6.58
CA ARG A 113 6.74 -5.51 -7.49
C ARG A 113 6.54 -6.82 -6.74
N LEU A 114 7.36 -7.07 -5.72
CA LEU A 114 7.29 -8.30 -4.93
C LEU A 114 5.97 -8.37 -4.16
N VAL A 115 5.63 -7.31 -3.42
CA VAL A 115 4.38 -7.23 -2.64
C VAL A 115 3.17 -7.41 -3.55
N LEU A 116 3.11 -6.69 -4.68
CA LEU A 116 2.00 -6.81 -5.62
C LEU A 116 1.87 -8.23 -6.19
N ARG A 117 2.98 -8.83 -6.63
CA ARG A 117 2.98 -10.18 -7.20
C ARG A 117 2.60 -11.26 -6.19
N ASN A 118 2.86 -11.02 -4.91
CA ASN A 118 2.52 -11.95 -3.83
C ASN A 118 1.08 -11.80 -3.34
N ALA A 119 0.41 -10.67 -3.62
CA ALA A 119 -0.97 -10.44 -3.25
C ALA A 119 -1.91 -11.47 -3.93
N PRO A 120 -2.69 -12.24 -3.14
CA PRO A 120 -3.59 -13.26 -3.68
C PRO A 120 -4.69 -12.67 -4.59
N GLU A 121 -5.18 -11.49 -4.27
CA GLU A 121 -6.20 -10.76 -5.04
C GLU A 121 -5.67 -10.40 -6.44
N PHE A 122 -4.41 -9.91 -6.51
CA PHE A 122 -3.75 -9.62 -7.78
C PHE A 122 -3.57 -10.88 -8.63
N ARG A 123 -3.11 -11.97 -8.00
CA ARG A 123 -2.93 -13.26 -8.69
C ARG A 123 -4.26 -13.77 -9.24
N THR A 124 -5.33 -13.71 -8.45
CA THR A 124 -6.67 -14.12 -8.84
C THR A 124 -7.16 -13.30 -10.03
N PHE A 125 -7.02 -11.98 -9.97
CA PHE A 125 -7.39 -11.07 -11.06
C PHE A 125 -6.62 -11.40 -12.35
N VAL A 126 -5.30 -11.57 -12.28
CA VAL A 126 -4.47 -11.91 -13.45
C VAL A 126 -4.85 -13.28 -14.03
N GLN A 127 -5.10 -14.29 -13.18
CA GLN A 127 -5.50 -15.63 -13.64
C GLN A 127 -6.82 -15.61 -14.41
N ARG A 128 -7.81 -14.87 -13.90
CA ARG A 128 -9.12 -14.73 -14.56
C ARG A 128 -9.02 -13.99 -15.90
N ASN A 129 -8.04 -13.08 -16.04
CA ASN A 129 -7.90 -12.21 -17.21
C ASN A 129 -6.76 -12.61 -18.18
N ARG A 130 -6.10 -13.77 -17.98
CA ARG A 130 -4.94 -14.18 -18.82
C ARG A 130 -5.21 -14.17 -20.32
N GLY A 131 -6.43 -14.51 -20.74
CA GLY A 131 -6.81 -14.45 -22.15
C GLY A 131 -7.02 -13.04 -22.70
N SER A 132 -7.43 -12.09 -21.85
CA SER A 132 -7.69 -10.70 -22.23
C SER A 132 -6.41 -9.85 -22.22
N LEU A 133 -5.50 -10.11 -21.28
CA LEU A 133 -4.21 -9.39 -21.17
C LEU A 133 -3.22 -9.79 -22.29
N ALA A 134 -3.29 -11.02 -22.78
CA ALA A 134 -2.45 -11.49 -23.89
C ALA A 134 -2.88 -10.93 -25.26
N ALA A 135 -4.11 -10.46 -25.40
CA ALA A 135 -4.64 -9.88 -26.63
C ALA A 135 -4.44 -8.35 -26.71
N GLY A 136 -3.98 -7.70 -25.66
CA GLY A 136 -3.82 -6.23 -25.55
C GLY A 136 -2.37 -5.74 -25.46
N LEU A 137 -1.38 -6.61 -25.60
CA LEU A 137 0.05 -6.31 -25.75
C LEU A 137 0.48 -6.70 -27.15
#